data_46984d18980fa857f3ec819cdcbda5ea
#
_entry.id   46984d18980fa857f3ec819cdcbda5ea
#
_cell.length_a   1.000
_cell.length_b   1.000
_cell.length_c   1.000
_cell.angle_alpha   90.00
_cell.angle_beta   90.00
_cell.angle_gamma   90.00
#
_symmetry.space_group_name_H-M   'P 1'
#
loop_
_entity.id
_entity.type
_entity.pdbx_description
1 polymer ?
#
loop_
_entity_poly.entity_id
_entity_poly.type
_entity_poly.pdbx_seq_one_letter_code
_entity_poly.pdbx_strand_id
1 'polypeptide(L)'
;HHRRVISYSLRLPPAQAAQLRAELERFRQTLSPWQPEALPEDCFAGRLRRLGGVRFWRVQRGPYATYFIPTINCVSLTNELLEKTDIGRTVMLGLKTPGAYLDLLEREYLAGNPAVTARRVYDRI
;
A
#
# COMPACT_ATOMS: atom_id res chain seq x y z
N HIS A 1 -17.79 9.27 8.80
CA HIS A 1 -17.39 7.87 8.96
C HIS A 1 -15.92 7.78 9.34
N HIS A 2 -15.65 7.37 10.58
CA HIS A 2 -14.28 7.12 11.03
C HIS A 2 -13.81 5.75 10.51
N ARG A 3 -12.67 5.72 9.85
CA ARG A 3 -12.07 4.49 9.34
C ARG A 3 -10.84 4.14 10.15
N ARG A 4 -10.60 2.86 10.30
CA ARG A 4 -9.35 2.33 10.85
C ARG A 4 -8.37 2.10 9.71
N VAL A 5 -7.14 2.58 9.88
CA VAL A 5 -6.01 2.27 9.00
C VAL A 5 -5.00 1.46 9.78
N ILE A 6 -4.55 0.37 9.21
CA ILE A 6 -3.52 -0.49 9.80
C ILE A 6 -2.31 -0.45 8.89
N SER A 7 -1.17 -0.13 9.45
CA SER A 7 0.12 -0.11 8.75
C SER A 7 1.02 -1.21 9.28
N TYR A 8 1.68 -1.92 8.37
CA TYR A 8 2.69 -2.93 8.69
C TYR A 8 4.04 -2.49 8.14
N SER A 9 5.08 -2.62 8.96
CA SER A 9 6.45 -2.39 8.53
C SER A 9 7.07 -3.72 8.10
N LEU A 10 7.62 -3.75 6.89
CA LEU A 10 8.24 -4.93 6.32
C LEU A 10 9.76 -4.78 6.30
N ARG A 11 10.46 -5.83 6.72
CA ARG A 11 11.91 -5.94 6.58
C ARG A 11 12.21 -6.90 5.42
N LEU A 12 12.82 -6.36 4.39
CA LEU A 12 13.22 -7.13 3.22
C LEU A 12 14.75 -7.32 3.20
N PRO A 13 15.26 -8.41 2.63
CA PRO A 13 16.68 -8.52 2.31
C PRO A 13 17.15 -7.29 1.50
N PRO A 14 18.40 -6.81 1.70
CA PRO A 14 18.88 -5.58 1.06
C PRO A 14 18.71 -5.53 -0.45
N ALA A 15 18.95 -6.64 -1.16
CA ALA A 15 18.76 -6.72 -2.61
C ALA A 15 17.28 -6.55 -3.02
N GLN A 16 16.35 -7.19 -2.30
CA GLN A 16 14.91 -7.04 -2.56
C GLN A 16 14.42 -5.64 -2.22
N ALA A 17 14.92 -5.05 -1.13
CA ALA A 17 14.59 -3.67 -0.76
C ALA A 17 15.08 -2.67 -1.82
N ALA A 18 16.28 -2.86 -2.36
CA ALA A 18 16.83 -2.02 -3.42
C ALA A 18 16.01 -2.15 -4.72
N GLN A 19 15.66 -3.38 -5.10
CA GLN A 19 14.82 -3.63 -6.26
C GLN A 19 13.43 -2.96 -6.11
N LEU A 20 12.79 -3.13 -4.96
CA LEU A 20 11.49 -2.53 -4.67
C LEU A 20 11.54 -0.99 -4.74
N ARG A 21 12.59 -0.38 -4.20
CA ARG A 21 12.79 1.08 -4.30
C ARG A 21 12.95 1.54 -5.75
N ALA A 22 13.70 0.80 -6.56
CA ALA A 22 13.88 1.12 -7.97
C ALA A 22 12.56 1.01 -8.77
N GLU A 23 11.75 -0.01 -8.48
CA GLU A 23 10.41 -0.16 -9.10
C GLU A 23 9.47 0.96 -8.68
N LEU A 24 9.43 1.31 -7.39
CA LEU A 24 8.65 2.44 -6.88
C LEU A 24 9.06 3.76 -7.51
N GLU A 25 10.36 4.00 -7.68
CA GLU A 25 10.85 5.24 -8.32
C GLU A 25 10.47 5.29 -9.79
N ARG A 26 10.59 4.18 -10.53
CA ARG A 26 10.10 4.09 -11.91
C ARG A 26 8.60 4.36 -12.01
N PHE A 27 7.81 3.79 -11.12
CA PHE A 27 6.38 4.04 -11.07
C PHE A 27 6.09 5.51 -10.74
N ARG A 28 6.80 6.08 -9.77
CA ARG A 28 6.65 7.49 -9.37
C ARG A 28 6.85 8.47 -10.53
N GLN A 29 7.74 8.16 -11.48
CA GLN A 29 7.96 8.98 -12.68
C GLN A 29 6.74 9.04 -13.61
N THR A 30 5.82 8.10 -13.49
CA THR A 30 4.56 8.10 -14.24
C THR A 30 3.43 8.87 -13.56
N LEU A 31 3.67 9.39 -12.36
CA LEU A 31 2.70 10.06 -11.51
C LEU A 31 2.90 11.58 -11.54
N SER A 32 1.82 12.30 -11.27
CA SER A 32 1.90 13.71 -10.90
C SER A 32 1.47 13.91 -9.43
N PRO A 33 2.09 14.86 -8.70
CA PRO A 33 1.61 15.22 -7.38
C PRO A 33 0.14 15.66 -7.47
N TRP A 34 -0.67 15.16 -6.52
CA TRP A 34 -2.05 15.58 -6.45
C TRP A 34 -2.28 16.36 -5.15
N GLN A 35 -2.51 17.66 -5.29
CA GLN A 35 -2.91 18.54 -4.20
C GLN A 35 -4.21 19.22 -4.62
N PRO A 36 -5.35 18.71 -4.22
CA PRO A 36 -6.61 19.41 -4.44
C PRO A 36 -6.60 20.74 -3.68
N GLU A 37 -6.96 21.82 -4.35
CA GLU A 37 -6.95 23.19 -3.82
C GLU A 37 -7.87 23.36 -2.60
N ALA A 38 -8.89 22.53 -2.48
CA ALA A 38 -9.83 22.53 -1.37
C ALA A 38 -10.18 21.10 -0.93
N LEU A 39 -9.24 20.43 -0.25
CA LEU A 39 -9.62 19.25 0.55
C LEU A 39 -10.26 19.75 1.84
N PRO A 40 -11.55 19.48 2.08
CA PRO A 40 -12.14 19.72 3.39
C PRO A 40 -11.28 19.00 4.44
N GLU A 41 -10.86 19.71 5.49
CA GLU A 41 -9.99 19.14 6.53
C GLU A 41 -10.58 17.92 7.22
N ASP A 42 -11.90 17.81 7.23
CA ASP A 42 -12.67 16.73 7.83
C ASP A 42 -12.93 15.54 6.89
N CYS A 43 -12.61 15.65 5.58
CA CYS A 43 -12.72 14.51 4.69
C CYS A 43 -11.61 13.48 4.96
N PHE A 44 -11.84 12.23 4.55
CA PHE A 44 -10.91 11.13 4.78
C PHE A 44 -9.49 11.43 4.27
N ALA A 45 -9.36 11.96 3.06
CA ALA A 45 -8.07 12.32 2.47
C ALA A 45 -7.38 13.47 3.23
N GLY A 46 -8.15 14.50 3.66
CA GLY A 46 -7.63 15.59 4.49
C GLY A 46 -7.09 15.09 5.83
N ARG A 47 -7.81 14.19 6.47
CA ARG A 47 -7.36 13.57 7.74
C ARG A 47 -6.12 12.70 7.56
N LEU A 48 -6.04 11.88 6.50
CA LEU A 48 -4.84 11.10 6.18
C LEU A 48 -3.61 11.99 5.99
N ARG A 49 -3.78 13.11 5.28
CA ARG A 49 -2.70 14.07 5.08
C ARG A 49 -2.23 14.70 6.40
N ARG A 50 -3.17 15.18 7.21
CA ARG A 50 -2.88 15.86 8.48
C ARG A 50 -2.31 14.93 9.54
N LEU A 51 -2.94 13.75 9.75
CA LEU A 51 -2.60 12.83 10.84
C LEU A 51 -1.49 11.85 10.45
N GLY A 52 -1.45 11.45 9.20
CA GLY A 52 -0.51 10.45 8.70
C GLY A 52 0.63 10.99 7.82
N GLY A 53 0.63 12.29 7.51
CA GLY A 53 1.64 12.87 6.60
C GLY A 53 1.58 12.29 5.18
N VAL A 54 0.44 11.72 4.79
CA VAL A 54 0.27 11.02 3.52
C VAL A 54 0.32 12.00 2.35
N ARG A 55 1.08 11.65 1.33
CA ARG A 55 1.12 12.37 0.05
C ARG A 55 0.28 11.64 -0.97
N PHE A 56 -0.45 12.38 -1.79
CA PHE A 56 -1.27 11.83 -2.85
C PHE A 56 -0.65 12.09 -4.21
N TRP A 57 -0.83 11.12 -5.12
CA TRP A 57 -0.33 11.15 -6.48
C TRP A 57 -1.45 10.74 -7.43
N ARG A 58 -1.48 11.34 -8.60
CA ARG A 58 -2.40 10.97 -9.67
C ARG A 58 -1.69 10.12 -10.70
N VAL A 59 -2.25 8.97 -10.99
CA VAL A 59 -1.83 8.13 -12.13
C VAL A 59 -2.39 8.75 -13.40
N GLN A 60 -1.51 9.19 -14.29
CA GLN A 60 -1.91 9.87 -15.52
C GLN A 60 -2.06 8.91 -16.70
N ARG A 61 -1.30 7.82 -16.71
CA ARG A 61 -1.25 6.86 -17.81
C ARG A 61 -0.82 5.48 -17.33
N GLY A 62 -1.03 4.48 -18.18
CA GLY A 62 -0.66 3.10 -17.88
C GLY A 62 -1.81 2.30 -17.29
N PRO A 63 -1.58 1.03 -16.93
CA PRO A 63 -2.62 0.10 -16.52
C PRO A 63 -3.38 0.54 -15.27
N TYR A 64 -2.76 1.33 -14.40
CA TYR A 64 -3.37 1.83 -13.15
C TYR A 64 -4.11 3.17 -13.31
N ALA A 65 -4.16 3.74 -14.53
CA ALA A 65 -4.92 4.98 -14.79
C ALA A 65 -6.43 4.77 -14.73
N THR A 66 -6.89 3.52 -14.93
CA THR A 66 -8.30 3.14 -14.85
C THR A 66 -8.49 2.11 -13.75
N TYR A 67 -9.45 2.34 -12.88
CA TYR A 67 -9.82 1.40 -11.83
C TYR A 67 -10.83 0.37 -12.36
N PHE A 68 -10.48 -0.90 -12.25
CA PHE A 68 -11.36 -2.01 -12.63
C PHE A 68 -11.34 -3.08 -11.53
N ILE A 69 -12.44 -3.20 -10.79
CA ILE A 69 -12.53 -4.01 -9.56
C ILE A 69 -11.94 -5.42 -9.68
N PRO A 70 -12.22 -6.21 -10.73
CA PRO A 70 -11.73 -7.59 -10.80
C PRO A 70 -10.22 -7.72 -10.96
N THR A 71 -9.55 -6.77 -11.63
CA THR A 71 -8.14 -6.93 -12.02
C THR A 71 -7.24 -5.76 -11.67
N ILE A 72 -7.77 -4.55 -11.60
CA ILE A 72 -7.02 -3.32 -11.31
C ILE A 72 -7.67 -2.62 -10.11
N ASN A 73 -7.33 -3.07 -8.93
CA ASN A 73 -7.86 -2.57 -7.67
C ASN A 73 -6.75 -2.00 -6.77
N CYS A 74 -7.12 -1.57 -5.58
CA CYS A 74 -6.19 -0.92 -4.64
C CYS A 74 -5.02 -1.79 -4.18
N VAL A 75 -5.06 -3.11 -4.36
CA VAL A 75 -3.96 -4.01 -4.02
C VAL A 75 -3.17 -4.50 -5.23
N SER A 76 -3.62 -4.24 -6.45
CA SER A 76 -2.95 -4.73 -7.66
C SER A 76 -1.53 -4.17 -7.79
N LEU A 77 -1.34 -2.88 -7.58
CA LEU A 77 -0.02 -2.25 -7.57
C LEU A 77 0.85 -2.79 -6.44
N THR A 78 0.31 -2.89 -5.23
CA THR A 78 1.04 -3.44 -4.08
C THR A 78 1.47 -4.88 -4.36
N ASN A 79 0.58 -5.66 -4.96
CA ASN A 79 0.88 -7.04 -5.33
C ASN A 79 2.01 -7.10 -6.37
N GLU A 80 1.96 -6.32 -7.43
CA GLU A 80 2.99 -6.28 -8.47
C GLU A 80 4.36 -5.90 -7.88
N LEU A 81 4.37 -4.93 -6.97
CA LEU A 81 5.60 -4.51 -6.30
C LEU A 81 6.18 -5.57 -5.36
N LEU A 82 5.31 -6.28 -4.62
CA LEU A 82 5.72 -7.29 -3.64
C LEU A 82 5.94 -8.68 -4.25
N GLU A 83 5.44 -8.93 -5.44
CA GLU A 83 5.52 -10.24 -6.13
C GLU A 83 6.95 -10.80 -6.22
N LYS A 84 7.92 -9.92 -6.35
CA LYS A 84 9.34 -10.25 -6.45
C LYS A 84 10.03 -10.42 -5.09
N THR A 85 9.30 -10.24 -4.00
CA THR A 85 9.79 -10.41 -2.63
C THR A 85 9.32 -11.73 -2.04
N ASP A 86 10.03 -12.22 -1.01
CA ASP A 86 9.64 -13.46 -0.32
C ASP A 86 8.27 -13.35 0.33
N ILE A 87 7.92 -12.16 0.84
CA ILE A 87 6.58 -11.88 1.38
C ILE A 87 5.54 -11.99 0.27
N GLY A 88 5.78 -11.39 -0.88
CA GLY A 88 4.87 -11.44 -2.02
C GLY A 88 4.60 -12.86 -2.51
N ARG A 89 5.62 -13.71 -2.57
CA ARG A 89 5.47 -15.13 -2.96
C ARG A 89 4.54 -15.89 -2.02
N THR A 90 4.58 -15.61 -0.73
CA THR A 90 3.70 -16.24 0.27
C THR A 90 2.25 -15.77 0.09
N VAL A 91 2.05 -14.50 -0.30
CA VAL A 91 0.71 -13.92 -0.54
C VAL A 91 0.06 -14.44 -1.81
N MET A 92 0.86 -14.78 -2.81
CA MET A 92 0.41 -15.02 -4.19
C MET A 92 -0.45 -16.27 -4.39
N LEU A 93 -0.57 -17.13 -3.40
CA LEU A 93 -1.33 -18.39 -3.48
C LEU A 93 -2.86 -18.21 -3.30
N GLY A 94 -3.36 -16.97 -3.21
CA GLY A 94 -4.77 -16.70 -2.94
C GLY A 94 -5.37 -15.53 -3.72
N LEU A 95 -6.61 -15.22 -3.39
CA LEU A 95 -7.37 -14.12 -4.00
C LEU A 95 -6.72 -12.77 -3.64
N LYS A 96 -6.39 -11.95 -4.66
CA LYS A 96 -5.73 -10.65 -4.50
C LYS A 96 -6.72 -9.56 -4.08
N THR A 97 -7.23 -9.65 -2.86
CA THR A 97 -8.13 -8.65 -2.28
C THR A 97 -7.49 -7.91 -1.12
N PRO A 98 -7.95 -6.70 -0.79
CA PRO A 98 -7.48 -5.98 0.39
C PRO A 98 -7.63 -6.78 1.69
N GLY A 99 -8.72 -7.52 1.82
CA GLY A 99 -8.96 -8.40 2.98
C GLY A 99 -7.93 -9.52 3.08
N ALA A 100 -7.65 -10.22 1.98
CA ALA A 100 -6.65 -11.28 1.96
C ALA A 100 -5.25 -10.78 2.35
N TYR A 101 -4.88 -9.56 1.93
CA TYR A 101 -3.62 -8.94 2.34
C TYR A 101 -3.60 -8.61 3.83
N LEU A 102 -4.69 -8.07 4.35
CA LEU A 102 -4.81 -7.79 5.79
C LEU A 102 -4.67 -9.06 6.61
N ASP A 103 -5.42 -10.10 6.26
CA ASP A 103 -5.41 -11.38 6.97
C ASP A 103 -4.02 -12.03 6.95
N LEU A 104 -3.33 -11.95 5.81
CA LEU A 104 -1.97 -12.46 5.71
C LEU A 104 -1.01 -11.69 6.62
N LEU A 105 -0.95 -10.35 6.50
CA LEU A 105 -0.01 -9.54 7.26
C LEU A 105 -0.27 -9.64 8.75
N GLU A 106 -1.53 -9.71 9.16
CA GLU A 106 -1.91 -9.92 10.55
C GLU A 106 -1.45 -11.30 11.05
N ARG A 107 -1.67 -12.35 10.28
CA ARG A 107 -1.22 -13.70 10.60
C ARG A 107 0.30 -13.77 10.73
N GLU A 108 1.04 -13.21 9.77
CA GLU A 108 2.50 -13.21 9.79
C GLU A 108 3.07 -12.39 10.96
N TYR A 109 2.42 -11.26 11.28
CA TYR A 109 2.79 -10.46 12.43
C TYR A 109 2.57 -11.21 13.74
N LEU A 110 1.41 -11.83 13.92
CA LEU A 110 1.08 -12.61 15.13
C LEU A 110 1.93 -13.88 15.27
N ALA A 111 2.33 -14.48 14.15
CA ALA A 111 3.25 -15.62 14.13
C ALA A 111 4.71 -15.25 14.44
N GLY A 112 5.02 -13.96 14.59
CA GLY A 112 6.36 -13.48 14.85
C GLY A 112 7.31 -13.58 13.65
N ASN A 113 6.79 -13.54 12.42
CA ASN A 113 7.62 -13.52 11.22
C ASN A 113 8.56 -12.30 11.25
N PRO A 114 9.88 -12.49 11.23
CA PRO A 114 10.85 -11.39 11.30
C PRO A 114 10.77 -10.42 10.11
N ALA A 115 10.12 -10.80 9.03
CA ALA A 115 9.87 -9.94 7.89
C ALA A 115 8.76 -8.91 8.14
N VAL A 116 7.89 -9.11 9.15
CA VAL A 116 6.82 -8.17 9.55
C VAL A 116 7.18 -7.59 10.91
N THR A 117 7.89 -6.48 10.93
CA THR A 117 8.59 -5.97 12.12
C THR A 117 7.74 -5.11 13.04
N ALA A 118 6.70 -4.48 12.52
CA ALA A 118 5.83 -3.62 13.31
C ALA A 118 4.43 -3.52 12.72
N ARG A 119 3.48 -3.27 13.59
CA ARG A 119 2.08 -3.00 13.27
C ARG A 119 1.65 -1.73 13.99
N ARG A 120 1.03 -0.81 13.28
CA ARG A 120 0.42 0.40 13.86
C ARG A 120 -1.05 0.49 13.45
N VAL A 121 -1.88 0.84 14.41
CA VAL A 121 -3.31 1.08 14.19
C VAL A 121 -3.58 2.56 14.37
N TYR A 122 -4.21 3.15 13.35
CA TYR A 122 -4.71 4.51 13.40
C TYR A 122 -6.24 4.43 13.45
N ASP A 123 -6.79 4.69 14.60
CA ASP A 123 -8.23 4.72 14.80
C ASP A 123 -8.78 6.10 14.47
N ARG A 124 -9.98 6.14 13.88
CA ARG A 124 -10.72 7.38 13.59
C ARG A 124 -10.05 8.34 12.60
N ILE A 125 -9.41 7.81 11.57
CA ILE A 125 -8.99 8.63 10.43
C ILE A 125 -10.18 8.95 9.50
#